data_f8680a41880365cd8dbc2621cd1d0587
#
_entry.id   f8680a41880365cd8dbc2621cd1d0587
#
_cell.length_a   1.000
_cell.length_b   1.000
_cell.length_c   1.000
_cell.angle_alpha   90.00
_cell.angle_beta   90.00
_cell.angle_gamma   90.00
#
_symmetry.space_group_name_H-M   'P 1'
#
loop_
_entity.id
_entity.type
_entity.pdbx_description
1 polymer ?
#
loop_
_entity_poly.entity_id
_entity_poly.type
_entity_poly.pdbx_seq_one_letter_code
_entity_poly.pdbx_strand_id
1 'polypeptide(L)'
;MAKREDVRNIAIIAHVDHSKTTLVDEMLKQSGIFRANEQVQDRVMDSNDLERERGITILSKNTAVHYNGVKINIVDTPGHADFGGEVERILMMVDGVLLLVDAFEGCMPQTRFVLKKALALKKKVLVVINKVDRPNARPAEVVDEVIDLFIDLGAEEDQLDFPVVYASARDGYSSLDPNVRSGDMRPLLDSILEHIEAPDGDVDAPLQILFTSLDYDDYIGRIGVGRVERGRVEKNEPIVLCKTDGTQENVRVSRLYQFEGLSRVEVDSAAAGDIVCISGISDINIGETACSPDCIEPMPFIKIDEPTISMNFMVNDSPFAGREGKFVTSRNIRDRLFKEVETNVSMRVEETDSTDTFKVSGRGELHLSILIETMRRQGYEFQVSRPKVILKEINGKTCEPMELLIVEVPEQYVGAVIEKLGSRKGELVNMGTRDGGATHLEFRIPSRGLIGYRAEFLTDTNGNGIMNQLFDGYEPYKGEIVTRERGSIVVHETGVSTAYGLFNTQDRGRLFIPAGVEVYEGMIVGECAKNEDIVCNICKSKHLTNTRASGSDDALRLVPYTEMSLEQCMEFIKDDELLEVTPKSLRLRKRILSKEKRLKQQFRGK
;
A
#
# COMPACT_ATOMS: atom_id res chain seq x y z
N MET A 1 9.41 20.48 -32.46
CA MET A 1 8.31 20.91 -31.59
C MET A 1 8.86 21.92 -30.60
N ALA A 2 8.12 22.93 -30.18
CA ALA A 2 8.60 23.88 -29.20
C ALA A 2 8.61 23.22 -27.81
N LYS A 3 9.75 23.20 -27.12
CA LYS A 3 9.85 22.70 -25.75
C LYS A 3 9.34 23.77 -24.76
N ARG A 4 8.61 23.34 -23.75
CA ARG A 4 8.13 24.19 -22.63
C ARG A 4 9.24 24.34 -21.58
N GLU A 5 10.20 25.23 -21.88
CA GLU A 5 11.37 25.45 -21.00
C GLU A 5 11.00 25.97 -19.60
N ASP A 6 9.80 26.50 -19.44
CA ASP A 6 9.24 27.03 -18.20
C ASP A 6 8.63 25.96 -17.26
N VAL A 7 8.63 24.68 -17.67
CA VAL A 7 8.04 23.57 -16.89
C VAL A 7 8.98 22.37 -16.84
N ARG A 8 8.99 21.63 -15.72
CA ARG A 8 9.58 20.30 -15.56
C ARG A 8 8.58 19.42 -14.79
N ASN A 9 8.39 18.18 -15.22
CA ASN A 9 7.53 17.20 -14.56
C ASN A 9 8.39 16.03 -14.09
N ILE A 10 8.44 15.80 -12.78
CA ILE A 10 9.26 14.75 -12.18
C ILE A 10 8.44 13.87 -11.25
N ALA A 11 8.77 12.59 -11.20
CA ALA A 11 8.30 11.67 -10.17
C ALA A 11 9.43 11.34 -9.20
N ILE A 12 9.13 11.18 -7.93
CA ILE A 12 10.12 10.73 -6.94
C ILE A 12 9.85 9.28 -6.60
N ILE A 13 10.84 8.43 -6.85
CA ILE A 13 10.85 7.01 -6.56
C ILE A 13 11.80 6.76 -5.39
N ALA A 14 11.34 6.07 -4.38
CA ALA A 14 12.17 5.68 -3.24
C ALA A 14 11.64 4.40 -2.59
N HIS A 15 12.53 3.69 -1.91
CA HIS A 15 12.10 2.68 -0.94
C HIS A 15 11.45 3.35 0.28
N VAL A 16 10.64 2.59 1.00
CA VAL A 16 10.13 2.98 2.32
C VAL A 16 11.32 3.34 3.21
N ASP A 17 11.20 4.38 4.02
CA ASP A 17 12.25 4.89 4.92
C ASP A 17 13.48 5.56 4.27
N HIS A 18 13.58 5.68 2.94
CA HIS A 18 14.65 6.46 2.29
C HIS A 18 14.45 7.98 2.41
N SER A 19 13.46 8.44 3.20
CA SER A 19 13.17 9.85 3.49
C SER A 19 12.68 10.66 2.28
N LYS A 20 11.88 10.05 1.41
CA LYS A 20 11.26 10.68 0.24
C LYS A 20 10.48 11.94 0.62
N THR A 21 9.53 11.82 1.54
CA THR A 21 8.70 12.95 2.02
C THR A 21 9.55 14.08 2.61
N THR A 22 10.59 13.75 3.38
CA THR A 22 11.50 14.73 3.95
C THR A 22 12.25 15.52 2.87
N LEU A 23 12.68 14.86 1.78
CA LEU A 23 13.34 15.53 0.66
C LEU A 23 12.39 16.52 -0.02
N VAL A 24 11.16 16.10 -0.30
CA VAL A 24 10.16 16.98 -0.91
C VAL A 24 9.83 18.17 0.00
N ASP A 25 9.69 17.93 1.30
CA ASP A 25 9.47 19.00 2.28
C ASP A 25 10.58 20.04 2.26
N GLU A 26 11.84 19.61 2.17
CA GLU A 26 12.98 20.54 2.09
C GLU A 26 13.03 21.30 0.75
N MET A 27 12.70 20.64 -0.36
CA MET A 27 12.57 21.33 -1.64
C MET A 27 11.45 22.39 -1.59
N LEU A 28 10.32 22.10 -0.97
CA LEU A 28 9.21 23.04 -0.78
C LEU A 28 9.61 24.21 0.13
N LYS A 29 10.25 23.95 1.25
CA LYS A 29 10.70 25.00 2.21
C LYS A 29 11.68 25.96 1.55
N GLN A 30 12.64 25.44 0.79
CA GLN A 30 13.73 26.22 0.20
C GLN A 30 13.36 26.88 -1.14
N SER A 31 12.27 26.47 -1.78
CA SER A 31 11.74 27.14 -2.97
C SER A 31 10.96 28.44 -2.68
N GLY A 32 10.80 28.81 -1.40
CA GLY A 32 10.17 30.06 -1.00
C GLY A 32 8.64 30.08 -1.03
N ILE A 33 8.01 28.91 -1.12
CA ILE A 33 6.53 28.78 -1.12
C ILE A 33 5.95 29.14 0.25
N PHE A 34 6.64 28.80 1.32
CA PHE A 34 6.23 29.12 2.69
C PHE A 34 6.70 30.50 3.12
N ARG A 35 5.85 31.23 3.84
CA ARG A 35 6.24 32.53 4.41
C ARG A 35 7.27 32.31 5.54
N ALA A 36 8.21 33.22 5.69
CA ALA A 36 9.32 33.12 6.65
C ALA A 36 8.91 32.89 8.13
N ASN A 37 7.63 33.11 8.48
CA ASN A 37 7.07 32.92 9.83
C ASN A 37 6.03 31.80 9.91
N GLU A 38 5.86 31.00 8.86
CA GLU A 38 4.90 29.90 8.85
C GLU A 38 5.54 28.68 9.51
N GLN A 39 4.96 28.20 10.62
CA GLN A 39 5.38 26.94 11.22
C GLN A 39 4.86 25.79 10.37
N VAL A 40 5.70 25.25 9.52
CA VAL A 40 5.39 24.08 8.70
C VAL A 40 5.59 22.84 9.56
N GLN A 41 4.54 22.03 9.69
CA GLN A 41 4.67 20.72 10.34
C GLN A 41 5.58 19.82 9.47
N ASP A 42 6.42 19.02 10.11
CA ASP A 42 7.21 18.01 9.40
C ASP A 42 6.29 17.01 8.68
N ARG A 43 6.72 16.51 7.52
CA ARG A 43 5.97 15.61 6.64
C ARG A 43 4.67 16.24 6.12
N VAL A 44 4.78 17.42 5.57
CA VAL A 44 3.64 18.19 5.01
C VAL A 44 2.91 17.40 3.91
N MET A 45 3.64 16.57 3.14
CA MET A 45 3.07 15.70 2.12
C MET A 45 2.27 14.53 2.70
N ASP A 46 2.57 14.04 3.90
CA ASP A 46 1.84 12.95 4.54
C ASP A 46 0.59 13.49 5.25
N SER A 47 -0.45 13.79 4.48
CA SER A 47 -1.71 14.35 5.00
C SER A 47 -2.58 13.32 5.75
N ASN A 48 -2.32 12.02 5.58
CA ASN A 48 -3.05 10.94 6.20
C ASN A 48 -2.29 10.45 7.45
N ASP A 49 -3.01 10.33 8.60
CA ASP A 49 -2.41 9.83 9.84
C ASP A 49 -1.84 8.41 9.68
N LEU A 50 -2.44 7.58 8.82
CA LEU A 50 -1.94 6.24 8.51
C LEU A 50 -0.61 6.26 7.77
N GLU A 51 -0.40 7.20 6.85
CA GLU A 51 0.89 7.38 6.17
C GLU A 51 1.98 7.77 7.16
N ARG A 52 1.67 8.70 8.08
CA ARG A 52 2.62 9.12 9.13
C ARG A 52 2.98 8.00 10.10
N GLU A 53 1.99 7.22 10.54
CA GLU A 53 2.19 6.11 11.48
C GLU A 53 2.98 4.96 10.86
N ARG A 54 2.69 4.65 9.59
CA ARG A 54 3.32 3.52 8.87
C ARG A 54 4.61 3.90 8.16
N GLY A 55 4.89 5.20 8.01
CA GLY A 55 6.05 5.70 7.27
C GLY A 55 6.00 5.45 5.76
N ILE A 56 4.84 5.13 5.19
CA ILE A 56 4.66 4.81 3.76
C ILE A 56 3.74 5.80 3.08
N THR A 57 4.03 6.15 1.84
CA THR A 57 3.09 6.85 0.97
C THR A 57 2.05 5.86 0.45
N ILE A 58 0.77 6.14 0.71
CA ILE A 58 -0.37 5.31 0.30
C ILE A 58 -0.97 5.83 -1.00
N LEU A 59 -1.17 7.16 -1.08
CA LEU A 59 -1.74 7.84 -2.24
C LEU A 59 -0.69 8.74 -2.88
N SER A 60 -0.68 8.77 -4.20
CA SER A 60 0.13 9.73 -4.96
C SER A 60 -0.34 11.16 -4.68
N LYS A 61 0.62 12.07 -4.57
CA LYS A 61 0.35 13.49 -4.34
C LYS A 61 1.12 14.32 -5.35
N ASN A 62 0.46 15.35 -5.82
CA ASN A 62 1.07 16.32 -6.73
C ASN A 62 1.38 17.59 -5.95
N THR A 63 2.58 18.11 -6.18
CA THR A 63 3.00 19.42 -5.69
C THR A 63 3.79 20.14 -6.77
N ALA A 64 3.98 21.43 -6.63
CA ALA A 64 4.80 22.20 -7.55
C ALA A 64 5.68 23.19 -6.79
N VAL A 65 6.91 23.36 -7.25
CA VAL A 65 7.85 24.37 -6.75
C VAL A 65 8.30 25.27 -7.89
N HIS A 66 8.65 26.53 -7.58
CA HIS A 66 9.21 27.45 -8.55
C HIS A 66 10.68 27.66 -8.26
N TYR A 67 11.52 27.45 -9.27
CA TYR A 67 12.95 27.67 -9.15
C TYR A 67 13.51 28.29 -10.44
N ASN A 68 14.24 29.40 -10.32
CA ASN A 68 14.82 30.13 -11.46
C ASN A 68 13.81 30.45 -12.59
N GLY A 69 12.55 30.70 -12.26
CA GLY A 69 11.49 31.02 -13.22
C GLY A 69 10.87 29.79 -13.87
N VAL A 70 11.29 28.57 -13.51
CA VAL A 70 10.74 27.31 -13.99
C VAL A 70 9.82 26.71 -12.94
N LYS A 71 8.66 26.23 -13.35
CA LYS A 71 7.73 25.46 -12.53
C LYS A 71 8.14 23.99 -12.57
N ILE A 72 8.47 23.42 -11.42
CA ILE A 72 8.81 21.99 -11.28
C ILE A 72 7.62 21.30 -10.60
N ASN A 73 6.85 20.53 -11.36
CA ASN A 73 5.81 19.66 -10.83
C ASN A 73 6.45 18.39 -10.29
N ILE A 74 6.14 18.06 -9.05
CA ILE A 74 6.67 16.91 -8.33
C ILE A 74 5.52 15.98 -8.02
N VAL A 75 5.58 14.76 -8.54
CA VAL A 75 4.59 13.71 -8.26
C VAL A 75 5.21 12.72 -7.30
N ASP A 76 4.66 12.64 -6.09
CA ASP A 76 5.07 11.67 -5.08
C ASP A 76 4.50 10.29 -5.42
N THR A 77 5.34 9.25 -5.45
CA THR A 77 4.93 7.89 -5.82
C THR A 77 4.83 6.98 -4.60
N PRO A 78 3.79 6.12 -4.53
CA PRO A 78 3.78 5.04 -3.56
C PRO A 78 4.99 4.12 -3.74
N GLY A 79 5.63 3.74 -2.63
CA GLY A 79 6.80 2.85 -2.67
C GLY A 79 6.46 1.35 -2.62
N HIS A 80 5.23 0.97 -2.29
CA HIS A 80 4.85 -0.44 -2.10
C HIS A 80 4.29 -1.06 -3.37
N ALA A 81 4.61 -2.35 -3.62
CA ALA A 81 4.19 -3.07 -4.84
C ALA A 81 2.66 -3.18 -5.00
N ASP A 82 1.90 -3.17 -3.89
CA ASP A 82 0.43 -3.18 -3.92
C ASP A 82 -0.17 -1.96 -4.65
N PHE A 83 0.61 -0.88 -4.82
CA PHE A 83 0.22 0.35 -5.51
C PHE A 83 0.89 0.49 -6.91
N GLY A 84 1.42 -0.60 -7.46
CA GLY A 84 2.17 -0.60 -8.73
C GLY A 84 1.42 -0.01 -9.93
N GLY A 85 0.09 -0.15 -9.98
CA GLY A 85 -0.73 0.48 -11.02
C GLY A 85 -0.78 2.01 -10.93
N GLU A 86 -0.64 2.58 -9.75
CA GLU A 86 -0.53 4.03 -9.58
C GLU A 86 0.82 4.54 -10.07
N VAL A 87 1.89 3.81 -9.78
CA VAL A 87 3.23 4.15 -10.23
C VAL A 87 3.32 4.26 -11.76
N GLU A 88 2.76 3.28 -12.49
CA GLU A 88 2.78 3.29 -13.95
C GLU A 88 2.05 4.51 -14.53
N ARG A 89 0.90 4.86 -13.96
CA ARG A 89 0.14 6.04 -14.36
C ARG A 89 0.87 7.35 -14.07
N ILE A 90 1.53 7.45 -12.92
CA ILE A 90 2.34 8.61 -12.55
C ILE A 90 3.49 8.79 -13.54
N LEU A 91 4.19 7.70 -13.89
CA LEU A 91 5.29 7.74 -14.85
C LEU A 91 4.87 8.24 -16.24
N MET A 92 3.61 8.12 -16.61
CA MET A 92 3.10 8.69 -17.85
C MET A 92 2.93 10.22 -17.81
N MET A 93 2.70 10.79 -16.62
CA MET A 93 2.56 12.25 -16.48
C MET A 93 3.89 13.01 -16.43
N VAL A 94 5.01 12.33 -16.21
CA VAL A 94 6.30 12.96 -15.94
C VAL A 94 7.31 12.77 -17.07
N ASP A 95 8.29 13.66 -17.13
CA ASP A 95 9.36 13.63 -18.13
C ASP A 95 10.63 12.97 -17.58
N GLY A 96 10.82 13.00 -16.26
CA GLY A 96 11.94 12.36 -15.58
C GLY A 96 11.61 11.85 -14.20
N VAL A 97 12.58 11.15 -13.62
CA VAL A 97 12.44 10.46 -12.34
C VAL A 97 13.61 10.78 -11.44
N LEU A 98 13.35 11.14 -10.18
CA LEU A 98 14.33 11.17 -9.11
C LEU A 98 14.34 9.80 -8.41
N LEU A 99 15.43 9.05 -8.56
CA LEU A 99 15.66 7.80 -7.87
C LEU A 99 16.38 8.06 -6.56
N LEU A 100 15.66 8.01 -5.44
CA LEU A 100 16.20 8.26 -4.11
C LEU A 100 16.70 6.96 -3.47
N VAL A 101 17.99 6.89 -3.15
CA VAL A 101 18.63 5.73 -2.54
C VAL A 101 19.32 6.14 -1.24
N ASP A 102 19.17 5.33 -0.19
CA ASP A 102 19.86 5.55 1.09
C ASP A 102 21.34 5.21 0.97
N ALA A 103 22.22 6.11 1.42
CA ALA A 103 23.68 5.95 1.34
C ALA A 103 24.23 4.79 2.18
N PHE A 104 23.45 4.20 3.08
CA PHE A 104 23.84 3.04 3.89
C PHE A 104 23.15 1.76 3.43
N GLU A 105 21.82 1.79 3.22
CA GLU A 105 21.03 0.61 2.86
C GLU A 105 21.23 0.18 1.39
N GLY A 106 21.50 1.14 0.49
CA GLY A 106 21.69 0.87 -0.92
C GLY A 106 20.40 0.60 -1.68
N CYS A 107 20.51 -0.15 -2.78
CA CYS A 107 19.38 -0.49 -3.65
C CYS A 107 18.48 -1.54 -3.04
N MET A 108 17.23 -1.17 -2.73
CA MET A 108 16.23 -2.07 -2.14
C MET A 108 15.28 -2.65 -3.22
N PRO A 109 14.71 -3.85 -3.00
CA PRO A 109 13.90 -4.55 -4.01
C PRO A 109 12.69 -3.78 -4.54
N GLN A 110 12.03 -2.95 -3.73
CA GLN A 110 10.90 -2.14 -4.17
C GLN A 110 11.31 -1.10 -5.22
N THR A 111 12.49 -0.53 -5.09
CA THR A 111 13.09 0.39 -6.05
C THR A 111 13.23 -0.27 -7.43
N ARG A 112 13.58 -1.56 -7.46
CA ARG A 112 13.75 -2.38 -8.68
C ARG A 112 12.51 -2.39 -9.57
N PHE A 113 11.33 -2.57 -8.98
CA PHE A 113 10.07 -2.61 -9.74
C PHE A 113 9.77 -1.28 -10.43
N VAL A 114 9.84 -0.18 -9.67
CA VAL A 114 9.50 1.15 -10.18
C VAL A 114 10.52 1.61 -11.21
N LEU A 115 11.81 1.36 -10.95
CA LEU A 115 12.89 1.67 -11.87
C LEU A 115 12.75 0.89 -13.19
N LYS A 116 12.43 -0.41 -13.14
CA LYS A 116 12.18 -1.22 -14.35
C LYS A 116 11.10 -0.60 -15.25
N LYS A 117 10.02 -0.09 -14.64
CA LYS A 117 8.94 0.58 -15.37
C LYS A 117 9.39 1.92 -15.95
N ALA A 118 10.16 2.71 -15.20
CA ALA A 118 10.70 3.99 -15.66
C ALA A 118 11.66 3.80 -16.86
N LEU A 119 12.54 2.80 -16.79
CA LEU A 119 13.46 2.44 -17.88
C LEU A 119 12.71 1.95 -19.14
N ALA A 120 11.69 1.10 -18.97
CA ALA A 120 10.86 0.62 -20.07
C ALA A 120 10.11 1.76 -20.79
N LEU A 121 9.73 2.83 -20.06
CA LEU A 121 9.12 4.05 -20.57
C LEU A 121 10.15 5.08 -21.05
N LYS A 122 11.43 4.72 -21.07
CA LYS A 122 12.57 5.58 -21.48
C LYS A 122 12.63 6.93 -20.75
N LYS A 123 12.22 6.95 -19.47
CA LYS A 123 12.30 8.17 -18.65
C LYS A 123 13.74 8.44 -18.25
N LYS A 124 14.14 9.71 -18.26
CA LYS A 124 15.44 10.13 -17.71
C LYS A 124 15.45 9.95 -16.20
N VAL A 125 16.50 9.35 -15.66
CA VAL A 125 16.66 9.09 -14.25
C VAL A 125 17.77 9.94 -13.69
N LEU A 126 17.51 10.70 -12.62
CA LEU A 126 18.49 11.40 -11.81
C LEU A 126 18.58 10.67 -10.47
N VAL A 127 19.75 10.19 -10.11
CA VAL A 127 19.98 9.43 -8.88
C VAL A 127 20.33 10.37 -7.73
N VAL A 128 19.64 10.23 -6.60
CA VAL A 128 19.88 11.01 -5.38
C VAL A 128 20.29 10.05 -4.27
N ILE A 129 21.56 10.09 -3.87
CA ILE A 129 22.09 9.34 -2.75
C ILE A 129 21.84 10.13 -1.47
N ASN A 130 20.85 9.73 -0.70
CA ASN A 130 20.38 10.44 0.50
C ASN A 130 21.00 9.88 1.79
N LYS A 131 20.90 10.65 2.87
CA LYS A 131 21.42 10.34 4.20
C LYS A 131 22.96 10.19 4.24
N VAL A 132 23.65 10.97 3.43
CA VAL A 132 25.13 10.97 3.43
C VAL A 132 25.72 11.50 4.74
N ASP A 133 24.92 12.14 5.59
CA ASP A 133 25.23 12.59 6.94
C ASP A 133 25.49 11.43 7.92
N ARG A 134 25.01 10.23 7.63
CA ARG A 134 25.17 9.05 8.52
C ARG A 134 26.64 8.63 8.64
N PRO A 135 27.09 8.22 9.85
CA PRO A 135 28.49 7.82 10.08
C PRO A 135 28.92 6.60 9.24
N ASN A 136 27.96 5.73 8.91
CA ASN A 136 28.18 4.50 8.17
C ASN A 136 27.77 4.61 6.69
N ALA A 137 27.59 5.85 6.18
CA ALA A 137 27.27 6.07 4.77
C ALA A 137 28.42 5.60 3.87
N ARG A 138 28.07 4.89 2.77
CA ARG A 138 29.00 4.36 1.76
C ARG A 138 28.58 4.80 0.36
N PRO A 139 28.54 6.12 0.09
CA PRO A 139 27.91 6.66 -1.12
C PRO A 139 28.53 6.16 -2.42
N ALA A 140 29.85 5.93 -2.47
CA ALA A 140 30.50 5.43 -3.68
C ALA A 140 30.07 3.99 -4.01
N GLU A 141 30.06 3.08 -3.02
CA GLU A 141 29.60 1.69 -3.20
C GLU A 141 28.11 1.65 -3.61
N VAL A 142 27.29 2.52 -3.04
CA VAL A 142 25.85 2.59 -3.40
C VAL A 142 25.66 3.07 -4.84
N VAL A 143 26.51 3.95 -5.38
CA VAL A 143 26.47 4.31 -6.80
C VAL A 143 26.79 3.09 -7.68
N ASP A 144 27.79 2.29 -7.31
CA ASP A 144 28.12 1.05 -8.03
C ASP A 144 26.93 0.05 -7.98
N GLU A 145 26.27 -0.11 -6.81
CA GLU A 145 25.05 -0.92 -6.69
C GLU A 145 23.91 -0.43 -7.59
N VAL A 146 23.77 0.90 -7.76
CA VAL A 146 22.78 1.47 -8.68
C VAL A 146 23.11 1.14 -10.11
N ILE A 147 24.38 1.23 -10.53
CA ILE A 147 24.83 0.87 -11.87
C ILE A 147 24.53 -0.62 -12.15
N ASP A 148 24.89 -1.50 -11.20
CA ASP A 148 24.60 -2.93 -11.31
C ASP A 148 23.10 -3.21 -11.42
N LEU A 149 22.28 -2.48 -10.66
CA LEU A 149 20.82 -2.58 -10.75
C LEU A 149 20.30 -2.17 -12.13
N PHE A 150 20.81 -1.10 -12.73
CA PHE A 150 20.42 -0.68 -14.08
C PHE A 150 20.77 -1.74 -15.12
N ILE A 151 21.98 -2.30 -15.04
CA ILE A 151 22.44 -3.39 -15.92
C ILE A 151 21.54 -4.62 -15.78
N ASP A 152 21.24 -5.05 -14.55
CA ASP A 152 20.35 -6.17 -14.25
C ASP A 152 18.92 -5.98 -14.79
N LEU A 153 18.46 -4.73 -14.84
CA LEU A 153 17.14 -4.39 -15.37
C LEU A 153 17.12 -4.22 -16.90
N GLY A 154 18.28 -4.39 -17.56
CA GLY A 154 18.42 -4.29 -19.01
C GLY A 154 18.38 -2.86 -19.52
N ALA A 155 18.93 -1.90 -18.76
CA ALA A 155 19.06 -0.51 -19.20
C ALA A 155 19.87 -0.41 -20.50
N GLU A 156 19.45 0.49 -21.39
CA GLU A 156 20.20 0.84 -22.61
C GLU A 156 21.45 1.67 -22.23
N GLU A 157 22.45 1.73 -23.10
CA GLU A 157 23.74 2.40 -22.81
C GLU A 157 23.57 3.89 -22.45
N ASP A 158 22.61 4.58 -23.07
CA ASP A 158 22.28 5.98 -22.79
C ASP A 158 21.56 6.20 -21.46
N GLN A 159 21.01 5.13 -20.86
CA GLN A 159 20.37 5.16 -19.55
C GLN A 159 21.36 4.90 -18.41
N LEU A 160 22.55 4.38 -18.70
CA LEU A 160 23.62 4.17 -17.72
C LEU A 160 24.40 5.46 -17.41
N ASP A 161 24.31 6.46 -18.28
CA ASP A 161 24.91 7.79 -18.05
C ASP A 161 23.91 8.69 -17.29
N PHE A 162 23.67 8.35 -16.03
CA PHE A 162 22.78 9.12 -15.17
C PHE A 162 23.55 10.06 -14.24
N PRO A 163 23.04 11.28 -14.00
CA PRO A 163 23.61 12.21 -13.02
C PRO A 163 23.38 11.72 -11.59
N VAL A 164 24.34 11.97 -10.69
CA VAL A 164 24.28 11.62 -9.27
C VAL A 164 24.36 12.88 -8.41
N VAL A 165 23.42 13.02 -7.49
CA VAL A 165 23.41 14.08 -6.47
C VAL A 165 23.45 13.43 -5.09
N TYR A 166 24.28 13.94 -4.20
CA TYR A 166 24.39 13.52 -2.80
C TYR A 166 23.58 14.47 -1.92
N ALA A 167 22.78 13.93 -1.00
CA ALA A 167 21.89 14.74 -0.19
C ALA A 167 21.78 14.26 1.27
N SER A 168 21.47 15.21 2.15
CA SER A 168 20.88 14.95 3.45
C SER A 168 19.56 15.69 3.52
N ALA A 169 18.48 14.98 3.26
CA ALA A 169 17.13 15.54 3.36
C ALA A 169 16.82 16.07 4.77
N ARG A 170 17.36 15.40 5.79
CA ARG A 170 17.20 15.80 7.19
C ARG A 170 17.87 17.13 7.50
N ASP A 171 19.08 17.34 6.99
CA ASP A 171 19.88 18.54 7.27
C ASP A 171 19.69 19.63 6.20
N GLY A 172 18.86 19.35 5.18
CA GLY A 172 18.40 20.31 4.17
C GLY A 172 19.46 20.74 3.16
N TYR A 173 20.40 19.86 2.79
CA TYR A 173 21.43 20.19 1.77
C TYR A 173 21.58 19.09 0.71
N SER A 174 22.10 19.50 -0.44
CA SER A 174 22.52 18.62 -1.53
C SER A 174 23.85 19.08 -2.12
N SER A 175 24.58 18.19 -2.79
CA SER A 175 25.88 18.48 -3.42
C SER A 175 26.17 17.50 -4.54
N LEU A 176 27.01 17.89 -5.50
CA LEU A 176 27.58 16.99 -6.51
C LEU A 176 28.84 16.25 -6.02
N ASP A 177 29.39 16.65 -4.86
CA ASP A 177 30.54 16.01 -4.22
C ASP A 177 30.09 15.31 -2.92
N PRO A 178 30.34 13.98 -2.77
CA PRO A 178 29.94 13.22 -1.59
C PRO A 178 30.61 13.67 -0.29
N ASN A 179 31.68 14.47 -0.36
CA ASN A 179 32.41 14.95 0.81
C ASN A 179 31.87 16.28 1.36
N VAL A 180 31.08 17.01 0.59
CA VAL A 180 30.43 18.26 1.01
C VAL A 180 29.20 17.97 1.84
N ARG A 181 29.20 18.47 3.10
CA ARG A 181 28.13 18.19 4.08
C ARG A 181 27.47 19.46 4.61
N SER A 182 27.32 20.44 3.75
CA SER A 182 26.65 21.70 4.09
C SER A 182 26.18 22.39 2.81
N GLY A 183 25.22 23.29 2.93
CA GLY A 183 24.66 24.03 1.81
C GLY A 183 23.15 24.08 1.86
N ASP A 184 22.53 23.99 0.71
CA ASP A 184 21.10 24.01 0.51
C ASP A 184 20.68 23.02 -0.61
N MET A 185 19.40 23.01 -1.01
CA MET A 185 18.88 22.11 -2.04
C MET A 185 19.10 22.62 -3.48
N ARG A 186 19.74 23.77 -3.67
CA ARG A 186 19.99 24.32 -5.02
C ARG A 186 20.74 23.36 -5.95
N PRO A 187 21.80 22.65 -5.54
CA PRO A 187 22.47 21.71 -6.43
C PRO A 187 21.55 20.62 -6.98
N LEU A 188 20.57 20.13 -6.19
CA LEU A 188 19.56 19.20 -6.67
C LEU A 188 18.60 19.85 -7.67
N LEU A 189 18.11 21.06 -7.36
CA LEU A 189 17.22 21.80 -8.24
C LEU A 189 17.89 22.18 -9.56
N ASP A 190 19.15 22.60 -9.53
CA ASP A 190 19.95 22.88 -10.73
C ASP A 190 20.13 21.62 -11.59
N SER A 191 20.45 20.46 -10.95
CA SER A 191 20.56 19.18 -11.65
C SER A 191 19.24 18.74 -12.29
N ILE A 192 18.10 19.00 -11.67
CA ILE A 192 16.79 18.75 -12.28
C ILE A 192 16.61 19.58 -13.55
N LEU A 193 16.93 20.87 -13.51
CA LEU A 193 16.79 21.74 -14.68
C LEU A 193 17.75 21.37 -15.81
N GLU A 194 18.93 20.90 -15.48
CA GLU A 194 19.98 20.54 -16.44
C GLU A 194 19.73 19.19 -17.14
N HIS A 195 19.30 18.17 -16.37
CA HIS A 195 19.25 16.79 -16.86
C HIS A 195 17.85 16.27 -17.17
N ILE A 196 16.80 16.85 -16.59
CA ILE A 196 15.43 16.48 -16.95
C ILE A 196 14.96 17.38 -18.11
N GLU A 197 14.55 16.75 -19.18
CA GLU A 197 14.08 17.47 -20.36
C GLU A 197 12.81 18.26 -20.08
N ALA A 198 12.69 19.41 -20.75
CA ALA A 198 11.43 20.14 -20.79
C ALA A 198 10.38 19.34 -21.55
N PRO A 199 9.10 19.36 -21.14
CA PRO A 199 8.05 18.63 -21.81
C PRO A 199 7.94 19.07 -23.29
N ASP A 200 7.88 18.09 -24.17
CA ASP A 200 7.52 18.30 -25.56
C ASP A 200 6.01 18.52 -25.65
N GLY A 201 5.59 19.56 -26.32
CA GLY A 201 4.18 19.80 -26.55
C GLY A 201 3.95 20.92 -27.55
N ASP A 202 3.06 20.67 -28.50
CA ASP A 202 2.59 21.70 -29.43
C ASP A 202 1.39 22.41 -28.82
N VAL A 203 1.61 23.65 -28.39
CA VAL A 203 0.60 24.50 -27.72
C VAL A 203 -0.51 24.93 -28.68
N ASP A 204 -0.23 24.95 -29.99
CA ASP A 204 -1.15 25.37 -31.04
C ASP A 204 -1.91 24.19 -31.68
N ALA A 205 -1.57 22.97 -31.29
CA ALA A 205 -2.27 21.76 -31.73
C ALA A 205 -3.65 21.61 -31.07
N PRO A 206 -4.54 20.77 -31.64
CA PRO A 206 -5.80 20.44 -30.98
C PRO A 206 -5.58 19.79 -29.61
N LEU A 207 -6.41 20.17 -28.63
CA LEU A 207 -6.32 19.71 -27.24
C LEU A 207 -6.35 18.19 -27.12
N GLN A 208 -5.46 17.68 -26.26
CA GLN A 208 -5.45 16.28 -25.81
C GLN A 208 -4.94 16.22 -24.37
N ILE A 209 -5.74 15.63 -23.48
CA ILE A 209 -5.40 15.42 -22.06
C ILE A 209 -5.68 13.98 -21.70
N LEU A 210 -4.69 13.28 -21.15
CA LEU A 210 -4.86 11.95 -20.58
C LEU A 210 -5.07 12.04 -19.07
N PHE A 211 -6.20 11.53 -18.58
CA PHE A 211 -6.47 11.45 -17.15
C PHE A 211 -5.83 10.20 -16.54
N THR A 212 -4.92 10.40 -15.63
CA THR A 212 -4.10 9.34 -15.02
C THR A 212 -4.40 9.14 -13.54
N SER A 213 -5.02 10.12 -12.88
CA SER A 213 -5.43 10.04 -11.48
C SER A 213 -6.78 10.70 -11.28
N LEU A 214 -7.48 10.31 -10.21
CA LEU A 214 -8.71 10.92 -9.76
C LEU A 214 -8.53 11.48 -8.36
N ASP A 215 -9.18 12.61 -8.12
CA ASP A 215 -9.34 13.19 -6.80
C ASP A 215 -10.83 13.43 -6.54
N TYR A 216 -11.22 13.67 -5.32
CA TYR A 216 -12.60 13.89 -4.95
C TYR A 216 -12.71 15.03 -3.93
N ASP A 217 -13.69 15.88 -4.15
CA ASP A 217 -14.05 16.95 -3.23
C ASP A 217 -15.54 16.86 -2.93
N ASP A 218 -15.93 16.96 -1.65
CA ASP A 218 -17.32 16.78 -1.22
C ASP A 218 -18.30 17.82 -1.81
N TYR A 219 -17.78 18.97 -2.29
CA TYR A 219 -18.59 20.05 -2.89
C TYR A 219 -18.55 20.06 -4.42
N ILE A 220 -17.44 19.61 -5.00
CA ILE A 220 -17.19 19.72 -6.45
C ILE A 220 -17.41 18.36 -7.13
N GLY A 221 -17.33 17.27 -6.37
CA GLY A 221 -17.41 15.91 -6.88
C GLY A 221 -16.06 15.40 -7.38
N ARG A 222 -16.08 14.53 -8.40
CA ARG A 222 -14.88 13.96 -9.02
C ARG A 222 -14.07 15.02 -9.74
N ILE A 223 -12.75 14.90 -9.63
CA ILE A 223 -11.76 15.76 -10.25
C ILE A 223 -10.79 14.86 -11.01
N GLY A 224 -10.73 15.00 -12.33
CA GLY A 224 -9.74 14.31 -13.15
C GLY A 224 -8.41 15.04 -13.09
N VAL A 225 -7.33 14.31 -12.77
CA VAL A 225 -5.96 14.82 -12.80
C VAL A 225 -5.25 14.21 -13.98
N GLY A 226 -4.64 15.04 -14.81
CA GLY A 226 -3.97 14.58 -16.01
C GLY A 226 -2.96 15.58 -16.54
N ARG A 227 -2.19 15.15 -17.52
CA ARG A 227 -1.25 16.00 -18.27
C ARG A 227 -1.88 16.47 -19.57
N VAL A 228 -1.69 17.73 -19.87
CA VAL A 228 -1.98 18.27 -21.21
C VAL A 228 -0.87 17.81 -22.13
N GLU A 229 -1.15 16.87 -23.02
CA GLU A 229 -0.16 16.32 -23.95
C GLU A 229 0.10 17.24 -25.13
N ARG A 230 -0.96 17.87 -25.62
CA ARG A 230 -0.88 18.89 -26.68
C ARG A 230 -2.03 19.88 -26.58
N GLY A 231 -1.87 21.04 -27.20
CA GLY A 231 -2.86 22.09 -27.25
C GLY A 231 -2.94 22.91 -25.97
N ARG A 232 -4.07 23.56 -25.81
CA ARG A 232 -4.41 24.41 -24.67
C ARG A 232 -5.83 24.10 -24.22
N VAL A 233 -6.07 24.17 -22.93
CA VAL A 233 -7.40 24.04 -22.34
C VAL A 233 -7.76 25.33 -21.60
N GLU A 234 -9.00 25.78 -21.76
CA GLU A 234 -9.53 26.97 -21.09
C GLU A 234 -10.73 26.63 -20.21
N LYS A 235 -10.95 27.44 -19.17
CA LYS A 235 -12.11 27.33 -18.32
C LYS A 235 -13.39 27.55 -19.13
N ASN A 236 -14.43 26.75 -18.89
CA ASN A 236 -15.72 26.73 -19.61
C ASN A 236 -15.63 26.26 -21.07
N GLU A 237 -14.50 25.75 -21.52
CA GLU A 237 -14.34 25.21 -22.86
C GLU A 237 -15.14 23.90 -23.04
N PRO A 238 -15.82 23.71 -24.20
CA PRO A 238 -16.40 22.42 -24.56
C PRO A 238 -15.30 21.46 -25.02
N ILE A 239 -15.30 20.25 -24.48
CA ILE A 239 -14.37 19.18 -24.83
C ILE A 239 -15.12 17.87 -25.08
N VAL A 240 -14.50 16.93 -25.77
CA VAL A 240 -15.02 15.57 -25.95
C VAL A 240 -14.23 14.61 -25.05
N LEU A 241 -14.94 13.97 -24.14
CA LEU A 241 -14.37 12.90 -23.31
C LEU A 241 -14.51 11.58 -24.05
N CYS A 242 -13.37 10.99 -24.41
CA CYS A 242 -13.27 9.65 -24.98
C CYS A 242 -13.14 8.63 -23.87
N LYS A 243 -14.17 7.83 -23.65
CA LYS A 243 -14.23 6.82 -22.60
C LYS A 243 -13.48 5.54 -22.99
N THR A 244 -13.13 4.74 -22.01
CA THR A 244 -12.38 3.49 -22.19
C THR A 244 -13.16 2.41 -22.93
N ASP A 245 -14.48 2.48 -22.96
CA ASP A 245 -15.37 1.60 -23.74
C ASP A 245 -15.53 2.03 -25.22
N GLY A 246 -14.85 3.12 -25.61
CA GLY A 246 -14.92 3.70 -26.96
C GLY A 246 -16.09 4.67 -27.16
N THR A 247 -16.91 4.91 -26.15
CA THR A 247 -17.95 5.94 -26.24
C THR A 247 -17.38 7.35 -26.08
N GLN A 248 -18.09 8.34 -26.59
CA GLN A 248 -17.70 9.75 -26.59
C GLN A 248 -18.80 10.57 -25.95
N GLU A 249 -18.42 11.49 -25.08
CA GLU A 249 -19.33 12.38 -24.37
C GLU A 249 -18.88 13.83 -24.51
N ASN A 250 -19.81 14.72 -24.93
CA ASN A 250 -19.53 16.16 -24.96
C ASN A 250 -19.71 16.73 -23.54
N VAL A 251 -18.63 17.23 -22.98
CA VAL A 251 -18.58 17.77 -21.63
C VAL A 251 -17.99 19.18 -21.64
N ARG A 252 -18.08 19.88 -20.53
CA ARG A 252 -17.52 21.23 -20.39
C ARG A 252 -16.60 21.28 -19.17
N VAL A 253 -15.44 21.92 -19.31
CA VAL A 253 -14.50 22.21 -18.23
C VAL A 253 -15.11 23.24 -17.29
N SER A 254 -15.77 22.83 -16.21
CA SER A 254 -16.42 23.79 -15.28
C SER A 254 -15.38 24.59 -14.49
N ARG A 255 -14.34 23.92 -14.00
CA ARG A 255 -13.21 24.56 -13.34
C ARG A 255 -11.92 23.87 -13.73
N LEU A 256 -10.88 24.67 -13.85
CA LEU A 256 -9.53 24.24 -14.19
C LEU A 256 -8.59 24.66 -13.07
N TYR A 257 -7.77 23.74 -12.59
CA TYR A 257 -6.80 24.02 -11.52
C TYR A 257 -5.42 23.53 -11.92
N GLN A 258 -4.40 24.17 -11.34
CA GLN A 258 -3.02 23.71 -11.31
C GLN A 258 -2.54 23.59 -9.87
N PHE A 259 -1.48 22.81 -9.65
CA PHE A 259 -0.83 22.72 -8.34
C PHE A 259 0.12 23.90 -8.14
N GLU A 260 0.04 24.53 -6.98
CA GLU A 260 0.97 25.56 -6.48
C GLU A 260 1.31 25.23 -5.03
N GLY A 261 2.55 24.81 -4.80
CA GLY A 261 2.89 24.14 -3.55
C GLY A 261 2.00 22.90 -3.36
N LEU A 262 1.38 22.79 -2.21
CA LEU A 262 0.46 21.71 -1.84
C LEU A 262 -1.01 22.00 -2.20
N SER A 263 -1.30 23.21 -2.68
CA SER A 263 -2.67 23.65 -2.93
C SER A 263 -3.02 23.58 -4.42
N ARG A 264 -4.30 23.41 -4.70
CA ARG A 264 -4.86 23.56 -6.03
C ARG A 264 -5.31 25.01 -6.21
N VAL A 265 -4.81 25.68 -7.21
CA VAL A 265 -5.16 27.06 -7.56
C VAL A 265 -5.94 27.06 -8.86
N GLU A 266 -7.09 27.75 -8.87
CA GLU A 266 -7.91 27.88 -10.07
C GLU A 266 -7.19 28.78 -11.09
N VAL A 267 -7.13 28.32 -12.33
CA VAL A 267 -6.50 29.03 -13.45
C VAL A 267 -7.47 29.18 -14.61
N ASP A 268 -7.30 30.19 -15.43
CA ASP A 268 -8.16 30.42 -16.59
C ASP A 268 -7.77 29.55 -17.79
N SER A 269 -6.49 29.21 -17.92
CA SER A 269 -5.99 28.36 -18.99
C SER A 269 -4.76 27.56 -18.59
N ALA A 270 -4.52 26.42 -19.27
CA ALA A 270 -3.32 25.61 -19.17
C ALA A 270 -2.94 25.09 -20.55
N ALA A 271 -1.68 24.78 -20.75
CA ALA A 271 -1.13 24.40 -22.06
C ALA A 271 -0.34 23.08 -22.00
N ALA A 272 0.03 22.57 -23.15
CA ALA A 272 0.85 21.35 -23.30
C ALA A 272 2.03 21.34 -22.32
N GLY A 273 2.22 20.22 -21.63
CA GLY A 273 3.22 20.03 -20.56
C GLY A 273 2.70 20.30 -19.14
N ASP A 274 1.59 21.03 -18.96
CA ASP A 274 1.03 21.30 -17.63
C ASP A 274 0.30 20.08 -17.08
N ILE A 275 0.45 19.85 -15.75
CA ILE A 275 -0.41 18.92 -15.00
C ILE A 275 -1.60 19.71 -14.47
N VAL A 276 -2.80 19.26 -14.84
CA VAL A 276 -4.05 19.95 -14.56
C VAL A 276 -5.03 19.09 -13.79
N CYS A 277 -5.91 19.76 -13.04
CA CYS A 277 -7.07 19.16 -12.41
C CYS A 277 -8.34 19.75 -13.03
N ILE A 278 -9.22 18.90 -13.55
CA ILE A 278 -10.46 19.31 -14.21
C ILE A 278 -11.65 18.81 -13.41
N SER A 279 -12.60 19.69 -13.14
CA SER A 279 -13.86 19.35 -12.48
C SER A 279 -15.07 19.70 -13.33
N GLY A 280 -16.23 19.13 -12.96
CA GLY A 280 -17.50 19.33 -13.66
C GLY A 280 -17.84 18.21 -14.65
N ILE A 281 -17.05 17.15 -14.66
CA ILE A 281 -17.30 15.92 -15.40
C ILE A 281 -17.65 14.83 -14.38
N SER A 282 -18.94 14.51 -14.27
CA SER A 282 -19.46 13.63 -13.19
C SER A 282 -18.98 12.19 -13.29
N ASP A 283 -18.70 11.72 -14.50
CA ASP A 283 -18.37 10.32 -14.77
C ASP A 283 -16.99 10.18 -15.44
N ILE A 284 -16.04 10.99 -14.99
CA ILE A 284 -14.65 10.91 -15.43
C ILE A 284 -13.95 9.71 -14.78
N ASN A 285 -13.18 8.96 -15.59
CA ASN A 285 -12.41 7.83 -15.13
C ASN A 285 -10.95 7.90 -15.58
N ILE A 286 -10.11 7.10 -14.94
CA ILE A 286 -8.69 7.00 -15.30
C ILE A 286 -8.55 6.29 -16.65
N GLY A 287 -7.60 6.80 -17.46
CA GLY A 287 -7.33 6.29 -18.82
C GLY A 287 -8.21 6.92 -19.89
N GLU A 288 -9.18 7.75 -19.52
CA GLU A 288 -9.98 8.51 -20.47
C GLU A 288 -9.20 9.70 -21.02
N THR A 289 -9.48 10.06 -22.26
CA THR A 289 -8.82 11.18 -22.94
C THR A 289 -9.80 12.30 -23.22
N ALA A 290 -9.49 13.53 -22.81
CA ALA A 290 -10.20 14.71 -23.25
C ALA A 290 -9.57 15.25 -24.53
N CYS A 291 -10.39 15.47 -25.55
CA CYS A 291 -9.98 15.96 -26.85
C CYS A 291 -10.72 17.25 -27.23
N SER A 292 -10.13 18.03 -28.14
CA SER A 292 -10.87 19.08 -28.84
C SER A 292 -12.03 18.47 -29.65
N PRO A 293 -13.22 19.11 -29.71
CA PRO A 293 -14.32 18.66 -30.56
C PRO A 293 -13.96 18.54 -32.05
N ASP A 294 -13.00 19.33 -32.51
CA ASP A 294 -12.56 19.37 -33.91
C ASP A 294 -11.57 18.26 -34.27
N CYS A 295 -10.93 17.61 -33.26
CA CYS A 295 -9.94 16.58 -33.44
C CYS A 295 -10.01 15.54 -32.32
N ILE A 296 -10.74 14.46 -32.55
CA ILE A 296 -10.96 13.41 -31.55
C ILE A 296 -9.94 12.30 -31.79
N GLU A 297 -8.88 12.30 -30.99
CA GLU A 297 -7.82 11.31 -31.01
C GLU A 297 -7.55 10.78 -29.60
N PRO A 298 -8.24 9.70 -29.17
CA PRO A 298 -8.00 9.13 -27.85
C PRO A 298 -6.59 8.53 -27.77
N MET A 299 -5.94 8.73 -26.63
CA MET A 299 -4.67 8.10 -26.33
C MET A 299 -4.85 6.60 -26.03
N PRO A 300 -3.80 5.78 -26.22
CA PRO A 300 -3.85 4.37 -25.86
C PRO A 300 -4.25 4.20 -24.39
N PHE A 301 -5.22 3.32 -24.16
CA PHE A 301 -5.69 3.02 -22.82
C PHE A 301 -4.59 2.40 -21.95
N ILE A 302 -4.41 2.96 -20.76
CA ILE A 302 -3.53 2.38 -19.75
C ILE A 302 -4.25 1.19 -19.13
N LYS A 303 -3.70 0.01 -19.30
CA LYS A 303 -4.25 -1.19 -18.67
C LYS A 303 -4.03 -1.08 -17.15
N ILE A 304 -5.13 -0.90 -16.41
CA ILE A 304 -5.10 -0.95 -14.96
C ILE A 304 -4.91 -2.41 -14.56
N ASP A 305 -3.91 -2.68 -13.74
CA ASP A 305 -3.71 -4.02 -13.20
C ASP A 305 -4.91 -4.45 -12.38
N GLU A 306 -5.38 -5.65 -12.62
CA GLU A 306 -6.55 -6.20 -11.96
C GLU A 306 -6.26 -6.62 -10.51
N PRO A 307 -7.26 -6.56 -9.61
CA PRO A 307 -7.13 -7.07 -8.26
C PRO A 307 -6.71 -8.54 -8.23
N THR A 308 -5.85 -8.90 -7.27
CA THR A 308 -5.35 -10.28 -7.09
C THR A 308 -5.95 -10.97 -5.86
N ILE A 309 -6.45 -10.21 -4.89
CA ILE A 309 -7.00 -10.69 -3.62
C ILE A 309 -8.40 -10.13 -3.42
N SER A 310 -9.29 -10.92 -2.84
CA SER A 310 -10.64 -10.49 -2.44
C SER A 310 -10.98 -10.96 -1.04
N MET A 311 -11.83 -10.19 -0.35
CA MET A 311 -12.42 -10.56 0.93
C MET A 311 -13.84 -10.02 1.06
N ASN A 312 -14.62 -10.61 1.96
CA ASN A 312 -15.97 -10.16 2.22
C ASN A 312 -16.00 -9.18 3.38
N PHE A 313 -16.67 -8.05 3.17
CA PHE A 313 -17.06 -7.09 4.20
C PHE A 313 -18.52 -7.31 4.53
N MET A 314 -18.85 -7.49 5.79
CA MET A 314 -20.19 -7.87 6.24
C MET A 314 -20.62 -7.00 7.41
N VAL A 315 -21.92 -6.83 7.55
CA VAL A 315 -22.50 -6.25 8.78
C VAL A 315 -22.08 -7.08 9.98
N ASN A 316 -21.70 -6.43 11.08
CA ASN A 316 -21.39 -7.12 12.31
C ASN A 316 -22.66 -7.68 12.95
N ASP A 317 -22.76 -9.00 13.06
CA ASP A 317 -23.86 -9.74 13.68
C ASP A 317 -23.46 -10.41 15.01
N SER A 318 -22.32 -9.96 15.60
CA SER A 318 -21.85 -10.47 16.89
C SER A 318 -22.77 -10.05 18.04
N PRO A 319 -22.69 -10.72 19.21
CA PRO A 319 -23.43 -10.30 20.41
C PRO A 319 -23.06 -8.90 20.90
N PHE A 320 -21.95 -8.33 20.46
CA PHE A 320 -21.48 -6.99 20.80
C PHE A 320 -21.71 -5.96 19.69
N ALA A 321 -22.42 -6.33 18.63
CA ALA A 321 -22.71 -5.46 17.50
C ALA A 321 -23.39 -4.14 17.95
N GLY A 322 -22.94 -3.01 17.39
CA GLY A 322 -23.49 -1.69 17.63
C GLY A 322 -23.09 -1.04 18.96
N ARG A 323 -22.20 -1.65 19.74
CA ARG A 323 -21.75 -1.06 21.02
C ARG A 323 -20.68 0.01 20.87
N GLU A 324 -19.86 -0.07 19.82
CA GLU A 324 -18.66 0.77 19.66
C GLU A 324 -18.69 1.59 18.37
N GLY A 325 -19.36 1.11 17.33
CA GLY A 325 -19.43 1.77 16.04
C GLY A 325 -20.55 2.81 15.94
N LYS A 326 -20.29 3.88 15.18
CA LYS A 326 -21.29 4.88 14.80
C LYS A 326 -22.06 4.46 13.55
N PHE A 327 -21.36 3.85 12.59
CA PHE A 327 -21.90 3.41 11.31
C PHE A 327 -21.88 1.88 11.25
N VAL A 328 -23.04 1.25 11.46
CA VAL A 328 -23.19 -0.19 11.69
C VAL A 328 -24.11 -0.87 10.67
N THR A 329 -24.82 -0.12 9.83
CA THR A 329 -25.81 -0.66 8.91
C THR A 329 -25.20 -1.06 7.57
N SER A 330 -25.83 -2.01 6.88
CA SER A 330 -25.48 -2.44 5.53
C SER A 330 -25.37 -1.25 4.58
N ARG A 331 -26.31 -0.30 4.66
CA ARG A 331 -26.30 0.91 3.86
C ARG A 331 -25.06 1.78 4.11
N ASN A 332 -24.69 2.00 5.38
CA ASN A 332 -23.51 2.80 5.69
C ASN A 332 -22.23 2.16 5.12
N ILE A 333 -22.09 0.84 5.29
CA ILE A 333 -20.93 0.08 4.79
C ILE A 333 -20.90 0.14 3.26
N ARG A 334 -22.05 -0.09 2.61
CA ARG A 334 -22.20 -0.02 1.16
C ARG A 334 -21.76 1.33 0.62
N ASP A 335 -22.38 2.39 1.10
CA ASP A 335 -22.13 3.76 0.61
C ASP A 335 -20.66 4.13 0.78
N ARG A 336 -20.03 3.73 1.89
CA ARG A 336 -18.60 3.96 2.14
C ARG A 336 -17.69 3.18 1.20
N LEU A 337 -17.99 1.89 0.97
CA LEU A 337 -17.20 1.04 0.08
C LEU A 337 -17.30 1.51 -1.38
N PHE A 338 -18.49 1.89 -1.84
CA PHE A 338 -18.65 2.41 -3.20
C PHE A 338 -18.00 3.79 -3.37
N LYS A 339 -18.02 4.65 -2.33
CA LYS A 339 -17.26 5.91 -2.34
C LYS A 339 -15.75 5.69 -2.48
N GLU A 340 -15.20 4.62 -1.89
CA GLU A 340 -13.77 4.30 -2.04
C GLU A 340 -13.39 4.00 -3.49
N VAL A 341 -14.23 3.27 -4.21
CA VAL A 341 -13.97 2.91 -5.63
C VAL A 341 -13.99 4.13 -6.55
N GLU A 342 -14.65 5.23 -6.14
CA GLU A 342 -14.65 6.47 -6.94
C GLU A 342 -13.27 7.10 -7.08
N THR A 343 -12.41 6.90 -6.10
CA THR A 343 -11.03 7.44 -6.10
C THR A 343 -9.98 6.35 -6.29
N ASN A 344 -10.26 5.12 -5.86
CA ASN A 344 -9.34 4.00 -5.88
C ASN A 344 -9.70 2.97 -6.96
N VAL A 345 -9.21 3.21 -8.17
CA VAL A 345 -9.50 2.35 -9.34
C VAL A 345 -8.88 0.96 -9.29
N SER A 346 -7.90 0.74 -8.41
CA SER A 346 -7.28 -0.56 -8.19
C SER A 346 -8.12 -1.46 -7.26
N MET A 347 -9.23 -0.95 -6.75
CA MET A 347 -10.18 -1.65 -5.91
C MET A 347 -11.49 -1.92 -6.66
N ARG A 348 -12.10 -3.06 -6.40
CA ARG A 348 -13.44 -3.40 -6.92
C ARG A 348 -14.35 -3.80 -5.77
N VAL A 349 -15.56 -3.31 -5.79
CA VAL A 349 -16.62 -3.66 -4.84
C VAL A 349 -17.79 -4.28 -5.60
N GLU A 350 -18.18 -5.47 -5.20
CA GLU A 350 -19.28 -6.22 -5.81
C GLU A 350 -20.33 -6.55 -4.73
N GLU A 351 -21.60 -6.35 -5.05
CA GLU A 351 -22.70 -6.85 -4.21
C GLU A 351 -22.75 -8.37 -4.34
N THR A 352 -23.13 -9.05 -3.26
CA THR A 352 -23.30 -10.51 -3.25
C THR A 352 -24.78 -10.85 -3.20
N ASP A 353 -25.13 -12.14 -3.23
CA ASP A 353 -26.52 -12.61 -3.06
C ASP A 353 -27.11 -12.22 -1.69
N SER A 354 -26.27 -11.83 -0.73
CA SER A 354 -26.65 -11.31 0.59
C SER A 354 -26.60 -9.81 0.61
N THR A 355 -27.68 -9.17 1.06
CA THR A 355 -27.77 -7.70 1.22
C THR A 355 -26.82 -7.12 2.26
N ASP A 356 -26.26 -7.97 3.11
CA ASP A 356 -25.40 -7.59 4.25
C ASP A 356 -23.92 -7.93 4.01
N THR A 357 -23.56 -8.36 2.79
CA THR A 357 -22.22 -8.80 2.42
C THR A 357 -21.78 -8.18 1.12
N PHE A 358 -20.59 -7.57 1.13
CA PHE A 358 -19.96 -6.97 -0.04
C PHE A 358 -18.62 -7.66 -0.28
N LYS A 359 -18.35 -8.05 -1.53
CA LYS A 359 -17.05 -8.59 -1.93
C LYS A 359 -16.17 -7.43 -2.35
N VAL A 360 -15.08 -7.24 -1.64
CA VAL A 360 -14.08 -6.20 -1.91
C VAL A 360 -12.83 -6.88 -2.44
N SER A 361 -12.35 -6.42 -3.58
CA SER A 361 -11.15 -6.94 -4.24
C SER A 361 -10.11 -5.84 -4.33
N GLY A 362 -8.84 -6.18 -4.03
CA GLY A 362 -7.70 -5.28 -4.05
C GLY A 362 -6.44 -5.97 -4.57
N ARG A 363 -5.34 -5.24 -4.69
CA ARG A 363 -4.08 -5.78 -5.21
C ARG A 363 -3.31 -6.62 -4.22
N GLY A 364 -3.41 -6.29 -2.92
CA GLY A 364 -2.67 -6.98 -1.86
C GLY A 364 -3.33 -6.84 -0.50
N GLU A 365 -2.78 -7.56 0.49
CA GLU A 365 -3.28 -7.53 1.86
C GLU A 365 -3.14 -6.15 2.50
N LEU A 366 -2.05 -5.44 2.22
CA LEU A 366 -1.81 -4.09 2.73
C LEU A 366 -2.88 -3.12 2.22
N HIS A 367 -3.26 -3.21 0.95
CA HIS A 367 -4.30 -2.37 0.36
C HIS A 367 -5.66 -2.56 1.07
N LEU A 368 -6.05 -3.81 1.34
CA LEU A 368 -7.28 -4.12 2.07
C LEU A 368 -7.19 -3.73 3.56
N SER A 369 -6.03 -3.91 4.21
CA SER A 369 -5.85 -3.53 5.62
C SER A 369 -5.92 -2.02 5.82
N ILE A 370 -5.43 -1.24 4.88
CA ILE A 370 -5.54 0.23 4.89
C ILE A 370 -7.01 0.66 4.81
N LEU A 371 -7.80 0.06 3.91
CA LEU A 371 -9.23 0.34 3.83
C LEU A 371 -9.94 0.00 5.16
N ILE A 372 -9.68 -1.16 5.73
CA ILE A 372 -10.26 -1.60 7.01
C ILE A 372 -9.91 -0.60 8.12
N GLU A 373 -8.64 -0.21 8.24
CA GLU A 373 -8.20 0.71 9.28
C GLU A 373 -8.76 2.13 9.07
N THR A 374 -8.86 2.59 7.83
CA THR A 374 -9.48 3.86 7.50
C THR A 374 -10.95 3.88 7.90
N MET A 375 -11.71 2.86 7.55
CA MET A 375 -13.12 2.73 7.94
C MET A 375 -13.27 2.64 9.46
N ARG A 376 -12.41 1.87 10.14
CA ARG A 376 -12.37 1.76 11.60
C ARG A 376 -12.23 3.13 12.27
N ARG A 377 -11.28 3.96 11.82
CA ARG A 377 -11.03 5.32 12.35
C ARG A 377 -12.17 6.29 12.06
N GLN A 378 -12.86 6.09 10.94
CA GLN A 378 -14.06 6.85 10.59
C GLN A 378 -15.29 6.48 11.45
N GLY A 379 -15.19 5.47 12.31
CA GLY A 379 -16.25 5.06 13.21
C GLY A 379 -17.17 3.97 12.67
N TYR A 380 -16.77 3.26 11.64
CA TYR A 380 -17.50 2.10 11.12
C TYR A 380 -17.26 0.87 11.97
N GLU A 381 -18.31 0.04 12.08
CA GLU A 381 -18.27 -1.28 12.70
C GLU A 381 -18.76 -2.31 11.69
N PHE A 382 -17.95 -3.33 11.44
CA PHE A 382 -18.22 -4.37 10.44
C PHE A 382 -17.41 -5.63 10.78
N GLN A 383 -17.59 -6.67 9.99
CA GLN A 383 -16.77 -7.87 10.10
C GLN A 383 -16.22 -8.26 8.72
N VAL A 384 -15.06 -8.91 8.71
CA VAL A 384 -14.41 -9.33 7.48
C VAL A 384 -14.07 -10.82 7.50
N SER A 385 -14.08 -11.43 6.31
CA SER A 385 -13.64 -12.80 6.10
C SER A 385 -12.13 -12.87 5.85
N ARG A 386 -11.58 -14.07 5.84
CA ARG A 386 -10.22 -14.31 5.37
C ARG A 386 -10.04 -13.80 3.93
N PRO A 387 -8.91 -13.12 3.62
CA PRO A 387 -8.57 -12.79 2.24
C PRO A 387 -8.34 -14.05 1.40
N LYS A 388 -8.79 -14.04 0.16
CA LYS A 388 -8.65 -15.13 -0.81
C LYS A 388 -8.09 -14.59 -2.12
N VAL A 389 -7.19 -15.33 -2.74
CA VAL A 389 -6.70 -14.98 -4.08
C VAL A 389 -7.80 -15.15 -5.11
N ILE A 390 -7.77 -14.30 -6.13
CA ILE A 390 -8.70 -14.32 -7.25
C ILE A 390 -8.14 -15.29 -8.29
N LEU A 391 -8.85 -16.39 -8.52
CA LEU A 391 -8.50 -17.35 -9.56
C LEU A 391 -9.08 -16.90 -10.91
N LYS A 392 -8.33 -17.12 -11.98
CA LYS A 392 -8.76 -16.83 -13.37
C LYS A 392 -8.74 -18.08 -14.21
N GLU A 393 -9.65 -18.15 -15.16
CA GLU A 393 -9.60 -19.17 -16.19
C GLU A 393 -8.84 -18.65 -17.41
N ILE A 394 -7.68 -19.22 -17.69
CA ILE A 394 -6.82 -18.85 -18.81
C ILE A 394 -6.61 -20.10 -19.66
N ASN A 395 -6.99 -20.05 -20.94
CA ASN A 395 -6.89 -21.18 -21.86
C ASN A 395 -7.55 -22.48 -21.34
N GLY A 396 -8.69 -22.36 -20.64
CA GLY A 396 -9.44 -23.51 -20.08
C GLY A 396 -8.76 -24.15 -18.87
N LYS A 397 -7.80 -23.49 -18.24
CA LYS A 397 -7.16 -23.90 -16.98
C LYS A 397 -7.39 -22.88 -15.90
N THR A 398 -7.71 -23.33 -14.72
CA THR A 398 -7.75 -22.47 -13.53
C THR A 398 -6.33 -22.04 -13.19
N CYS A 399 -6.09 -20.73 -13.21
CA CYS A 399 -4.81 -20.10 -12.90
C CYS A 399 -4.91 -19.26 -11.64
N GLU A 400 -3.80 -19.18 -10.93
CA GLU A 400 -3.64 -18.38 -9.71
C GLU A 400 -2.56 -17.32 -9.88
N PRO A 401 -2.64 -16.19 -9.16
CA PRO A 401 -1.61 -15.15 -9.20
C PRO A 401 -0.31 -15.66 -8.57
N MET A 402 0.81 -15.33 -9.21
CA MET A 402 2.17 -15.65 -8.80
C MET A 402 2.92 -14.40 -8.39
N GLU A 403 3.79 -14.54 -7.41
CA GLU A 403 4.69 -13.50 -6.92
C GLU A 403 6.14 -13.92 -7.14
N LEU A 404 6.98 -12.97 -7.52
CA LEU A 404 8.42 -13.05 -7.34
C LEU A 404 8.74 -12.56 -5.93
N LEU A 405 9.10 -13.49 -5.06
CA LEU A 405 9.47 -13.21 -3.68
C LEU A 405 10.99 -13.07 -3.59
N ILE A 406 11.45 -11.92 -3.11
CA ILE A 406 12.86 -11.62 -2.87
C ILE A 406 13.07 -11.60 -1.37
N VAL A 407 14.02 -12.42 -0.90
CA VAL A 407 14.34 -12.58 0.51
C VAL A 407 15.83 -12.37 0.74
N GLU A 408 16.16 -11.55 1.73
CA GLU A 408 17.54 -11.36 2.20
C GLU A 408 17.61 -11.79 3.67
N VAL A 409 18.45 -12.79 3.95
CA VAL A 409 18.60 -13.35 5.29
C VAL A 409 20.06 -13.72 5.57
N PRO A 410 20.50 -13.65 6.84
CA PRO A 410 21.76 -14.26 7.27
C PRO A 410 21.79 -15.76 6.93
N GLU A 411 22.97 -16.28 6.57
CA GLU A 411 23.18 -17.65 6.10
C GLU A 411 22.55 -18.72 7.03
N GLN A 412 22.59 -18.50 8.33
CA GLN A 412 22.03 -19.41 9.35
C GLN A 412 20.50 -19.65 9.22
N TYR A 413 19.75 -18.76 8.58
CA TYR A 413 18.29 -18.86 8.42
C TYR A 413 17.85 -19.35 7.04
N VAL A 414 18.78 -19.47 6.08
CA VAL A 414 18.50 -19.86 4.69
C VAL A 414 17.75 -21.19 4.62
N GLY A 415 18.21 -22.20 5.37
CA GLY A 415 17.57 -23.52 5.36
C GLY A 415 16.11 -23.49 5.82
N ALA A 416 15.82 -22.77 6.90
CA ALA A 416 14.45 -22.65 7.42
C ALA A 416 13.53 -21.93 6.43
N VAL A 417 14.02 -20.86 5.77
CA VAL A 417 13.26 -20.11 4.77
C VAL A 417 12.95 -20.98 3.54
N ILE A 418 13.94 -21.70 3.01
CA ILE A 418 13.75 -22.58 1.84
C ILE A 418 12.73 -23.69 2.16
N GLU A 419 12.83 -24.34 3.31
CA GLU A 419 11.89 -25.39 3.74
C GLU A 419 10.46 -24.86 3.83
N LYS A 420 10.28 -23.73 4.50
CA LYS A 420 8.96 -23.08 4.69
C LYS A 420 8.33 -22.65 3.36
N LEU A 421 9.10 -21.96 2.51
CA LEU A 421 8.60 -21.52 1.21
C LEU A 421 8.31 -22.68 0.27
N GLY A 422 9.15 -23.74 0.31
CA GLY A 422 8.90 -24.96 -0.45
C GLY A 422 7.58 -25.65 -0.06
N SER A 423 7.25 -25.73 1.24
CA SER A 423 5.97 -26.25 1.72
C SER A 423 4.77 -25.44 1.23
N ARG A 424 4.97 -24.13 0.96
CA ARG A 424 3.99 -23.18 0.43
C ARG A 424 3.99 -23.08 -1.10
N LYS A 425 4.60 -24.06 -1.80
CA LYS A 425 4.72 -24.15 -3.26
C LYS A 425 5.61 -23.05 -3.88
N GLY A 426 6.55 -22.51 -3.11
CA GLY A 426 7.58 -21.61 -3.64
C GLY A 426 8.68 -22.41 -4.36
N GLU A 427 9.06 -21.94 -5.52
CA GLU A 427 10.14 -22.50 -6.35
C GLU A 427 11.33 -21.53 -6.27
N LEU A 428 12.48 -22.00 -5.82
CA LEU A 428 13.71 -21.21 -5.77
C LEU A 428 14.20 -20.96 -7.21
N VAL A 429 14.27 -19.69 -7.60
CA VAL A 429 14.72 -19.27 -8.94
C VAL A 429 16.19 -18.89 -8.92
N ASN A 430 16.62 -18.17 -7.89
CA ASN A 430 17.99 -17.69 -7.77
C ASN A 430 18.45 -17.66 -6.32
N MET A 431 19.75 -17.86 -6.11
CA MET A 431 20.40 -17.78 -4.81
C MET A 431 21.81 -17.23 -4.98
N GLY A 432 22.15 -16.20 -4.22
CA GLY A 432 23.47 -15.56 -4.24
C GLY A 432 23.86 -15.04 -2.87
N THR A 433 25.14 -14.84 -2.65
CA THR A 433 25.64 -14.20 -1.41
C THR A 433 26.04 -12.78 -1.75
N ARG A 434 25.57 -11.79 -0.97
CA ARG A 434 25.99 -10.40 -1.09
C ARG A 434 27.20 -10.10 -0.19
N ASP A 435 27.92 -9.05 -0.54
CA ASP A 435 28.97 -8.50 0.32
C ASP A 435 28.37 -8.08 1.66
N GLY A 436 28.87 -8.66 2.76
CA GLY A 436 28.30 -8.47 4.12
C GLY A 436 27.67 -9.71 4.74
N GLY A 437 27.66 -10.88 4.03
CA GLY A 437 27.29 -12.18 4.59
C GLY A 437 25.77 -12.45 4.62
N ALA A 438 24.95 -11.61 4.00
CA ALA A 438 23.56 -11.89 3.77
C ALA A 438 23.36 -12.72 2.49
N THR A 439 22.50 -13.73 2.55
CA THR A 439 22.11 -14.53 1.39
C THR A 439 20.86 -13.96 0.76
N HIS A 440 20.94 -13.69 -0.53
CA HIS A 440 19.84 -13.25 -1.39
C HIS A 440 19.17 -14.48 -2.01
N LEU A 441 17.86 -14.59 -1.88
CA LEU A 441 17.04 -15.68 -2.40
C LEU A 441 15.90 -15.11 -3.23
N GLU A 442 15.67 -15.64 -4.42
CA GLU A 442 14.50 -15.31 -5.24
C GLU A 442 13.63 -16.56 -5.41
N PHE A 443 12.35 -16.41 -5.07
CA PHE A 443 11.37 -17.48 -5.23
C PHE A 443 10.23 -17.03 -6.13
N ARG A 444 9.73 -17.97 -6.90
CA ARG A 444 8.45 -17.84 -7.59
C ARG A 444 7.40 -18.63 -6.82
N ILE A 445 6.41 -17.94 -6.27
CA ILE A 445 5.46 -18.51 -5.31
C ILE A 445 4.02 -18.05 -5.59
N PRO A 446 2.99 -18.91 -5.43
CA PRO A 446 1.61 -18.46 -5.47
C PRO A 446 1.33 -17.39 -4.40
N SER A 447 0.63 -16.30 -4.77
CA SER A 447 0.31 -15.21 -3.82
C SER A 447 -0.37 -15.73 -2.54
N ARG A 448 -1.25 -16.77 -2.64
CA ARG A 448 -1.87 -17.41 -1.46
C ARG A 448 -0.86 -18.11 -0.54
N GLY A 449 0.31 -18.47 -1.04
CA GLY A 449 1.40 -19.05 -0.23
C GLY A 449 2.07 -18.02 0.68
N LEU A 450 1.94 -16.75 0.37
CA LEU A 450 2.49 -15.65 1.17
C LEU A 450 1.54 -15.16 2.25
N ILE A 451 0.23 -15.47 2.14
CA ILE A 451 -0.76 -15.12 3.16
C ILE A 451 -0.34 -15.71 4.51
N GLY A 452 -0.11 -14.86 5.50
CA GLY A 452 0.33 -15.24 6.84
C GLY A 452 1.80 -15.64 6.96
N TYR A 453 2.60 -15.58 5.89
CA TYR A 453 4.01 -15.95 5.94
C TYR A 453 4.90 -14.89 6.59
N ARG A 454 4.55 -13.60 6.47
CA ARG A 454 5.38 -12.50 6.98
C ARG A 454 5.63 -12.59 8.48
N ALA A 455 4.63 -12.93 9.27
CA ALA A 455 4.77 -13.10 10.72
C ALA A 455 5.65 -14.31 11.09
N GLU A 456 5.49 -15.43 10.36
CA GLU A 456 6.35 -16.61 10.52
C GLU A 456 7.79 -16.28 10.13
N PHE A 457 8.01 -15.62 9.00
CA PHE A 457 9.31 -15.22 8.50
C PHE A 457 10.09 -14.37 9.52
N LEU A 458 9.44 -13.34 10.10
CA LEU A 458 10.06 -12.52 11.13
C LEU A 458 10.43 -13.34 12.39
N THR A 459 9.63 -14.33 12.74
CA THR A 459 9.91 -15.23 13.86
C THR A 459 11.08 -16.16 13.54
N ASP A 460 11.06 -16.81 12.38
CA ASP A 460 12.08 -17.76 11.94
C ASP A 460 13.45 -17.10 11.74
N THR A 461 13.47 -15.82 11.35
CA THR A 461 14.69 -15.03 11.15
C THR A 461 15.08 -14.16 12.34
N ASN A 462 14.35 -14.24 13.46
CA ASN A 462 14.53 -13.36 14.63
C ASN A 462 14.55 -11.85 14.26
N GLY A 463 13.76 -11.46 13.26
CA GLY A 463 13.68 -10.10 12.75
C GLY A 463 14.86 -9.65 11.87
N ASN A 464 15.81 -10.55 11.56
CA ASN A 464 17.00 -10.20 10.75
C ASN A 464 16.82 -10.46 9.25
N GLY A 465 15.60 -10.75 8.80
CA GLY A 465 15.31 -10.99 7.40
C GLY A 465 14.53 -9.83 6.76
N ILE A 466 14.81 -9.58 5.49
CA ILE A 466 14.05 -8.65 4.63
C ILE A 466 13.30 -9.49 3.61
N MET A 467 12.02 -9.19 3.40
CA MET A 467 11.15 -9.88 2.47
C MET A 467 10.36 -8.90 1.63
N ASN A 468 10.46 -9.03 0.31
CA ASN A 468 9.72 -8.22 -0.65
C ASN A 468 9.08 -9.12 -1.70
N GLN A 469 7.90 -8.74 -2.17
CA GLN A 469 7.14 -9.49 -3.17
C GLN A 469 6.70 -8.60 -4.30
N LEU A 470 6.70 -9.16 -5.52
CA LEU A 470 6.31 -8.49 -6.74
C LEU A 470 5.40 -9.41 -7.54
N PHE A 471 4.27 -8.89 -8.03
CA PHE A 471 3.37 -9.67 -8.88
C PHE A 471 4.08 -10.10 -10.18
N ASP A 472 4.06 -11.39 -10.50
CA ASP A 472 4.78 -12.01 -11.65
C ASP A 472 3.84 -12.73 -12.63
N GLY A 473 2.54 -12.40 -12.62
CA GLY A 473 1.59 -12.95 -13.57
C GLY A 473 0.71 -14.08 -13.01
N TYR A 474 0.17 -14.92 -13.89
CA TYR A 474 -0.73 -16.03 -13.55
C TYR A 474 -0.17 -17.35 -14.05
N GLU A 475 -0.22 -18.39 -13.21
CA GLU A 475 0.12 -19.77 -13.56
C GLU A 475 -1.00 -20.73 -13.20
N PRO A 476 -1.01 -21.95 -13.79
CA PRO A 476 -1.95 -22.99 -13.40
C PRO A 476 -1.90 -23.28 -11.90
N TYR A 477 -3.05 -23.49 -11.28
CA TYR A 477 -3.18 -23.74 -9.86
C TYR A 477 -2.30 -24.90 -9.36
N LYS A 478 -1.41 -24.60 -8.39
CA LYS A 478 -0.37 -25.54 -7.89
C LYS A 478 -0.84 -26.49 -6.78
N GLY A 479 -2.14 -26.65 -6.59
CA GLY A 479 -2.72 -27.55 -5.58
C GLY A 479 -2.86 -26.89 -4.20
N GLU A 480 -3.32 -27.62 -3.21
CA GLU A 480 -3.60 -27.07 -1.88
C GLU A 480 -2.32 -26.65 -1.13
N ILE A 481 -2.44 -25.56 -0.35
CA ILE A 481 -1.43 -25.03 0.56
C ILE A 481 -2.05 -24.99 1.96
N VAL A 482 -1.43 -25.66 2.92
CA VAL A 482 -1.84 -25.58 4.33
C VAL A 482 -1.14 -24.38 4.97
N THR A 483 -1.91 -23.34 5.30
CA THR A 483 -1.36 -22.09 5.83
C THR A 483 -1.29 -22.06 7.36
N ARG A 484 -2.32 -22.55 8.04
CA ARG A 484 -2.36 -22.62 9.50
C ARG A 484 -2.89 -23.99 9.94
N GLU A 485 -2.02 -24.79 10.57
CA GLU A 485 -2.39 -26.11 11.09
C GLU A 485 -3.07 -26.02 12.46
N ARG A 486 -2.59 -25.12 13.33
CA ARG A 486 -3.05 -24.99 14.71
C ARG A 486 -4.50 -24.55 14.81
N GLY A 487 -5.21 -25.08 15.80
CA GLY A 487 -6.59 -24.73 16.11
C GLY A 487 -6.72 -23.42 16.87
N SER A 488 -7.96 -23.03 17.16
CA SER A 488 -8.30 -21.84 17.93
C SER A 488 -8.75 -22.20 19.33
N ILE A 489 -8.43 -21.35 20.31
CA ILE A 489 -9.04 -21.41 21.65
C ILE A 489 -10.31 -20.58 21.60
N VAL A 490 -11.46 -21.25 21.69
CA VAL A 490 -12.79 -20.67 21.51
C VAL A 490 -13.51 -20.56 22.85
N VAL A 491 -14.15 -19.44 23.09
CA VAL A 491 -14.91 -19.17 24.32
C VAL A 491 -16.18 -20.02 24.37
N HIS A 492 -16.42 -20.60 25.55
CA HIS A 492 -17.58 -21.48 25.79
C HIS A 492 -18.88 -20.71 26.07
N GLU A 493 -18.81 -19.64 26.84
CA GLU A 493 -19.97 -18.87 27.29
C GLU A 493 -19.69 -17.38 27.35
N THR A 494 -20.74 -16.58 27.26
CA THR A 494 -20.65 -15.12 27.38
C THR A 494 -20.40 -14.70 28.83
N GLY A 495 -19.43 -13.79 29.03
CA GLY A 495 -19.09 -13.29 30.36
C GLY A 495 -17.84 -12.42 30.33
N VAL A 496 -17.13 -12.36 31.46
CA VAL A 496 -15.88 -11.63 31.60
C VAL A 496 -14.74 -12.62 31.86
N SER A 497 -13.63 -12.48 31.14
CA SER A 497 -12.46 -13.31 31.35
C SER A 497 -11.87 -13.12 32.76
N THR A 498 -11.57 -14.20 33.44
CA THR A 498 -11.01 -14.19 34.78
C THR A 498 -9.55 -14.67 34.78
N ALA A 499 -8.74 -14.17 35.73
CA ALA A 499 -7.37 -14.64 35.86
C ALA A 499 -7.30 -16.17 36.08
N TYR A 500 -8.25 -16.75 36.83
CA TYR A 500 -8.32 -18.19 37.05
C TYR A 500 -8.68 -18.97 35.76
N GLY A 501 -9.65 -18.47 34.99
CA GLY A 501 -10.03 -19.09 33.73
C GLY A 501 -8.90 -19.07 32.69
N LEU A 502 -8.18 -17.95 32.58
CA LEU A 502 -7.04 -17.80 31.71
C LEU A 502 -5.85 -18.66 32.16
N PHE A 503 -5.55 -18.73 33.47
CA PHE A 503 -4.50 -19.58 34.03
C PHE A 503 -4.70 -21.05 33.66
N ASN A 504 -5.94 -21.56 33.75
CA ASN A 504 -6.25 -22.94 33.37
C ASN A 504 -6.24 -23.18 31.86
N THR A 505 -6.19 -22.11 31.07
CA THR A 505 -6.24 -22.20 29.60
C THR A 505 -4.86 -21.98 28.97
N GLN A 506 -3.94 -21.25 29.61
CA GLN A 506 -2.64 -20.90 29.07
C GLN A 506 -1.76 -22.10 28.69
N ASP A 507 -1.89 -23.23 29.36
CA ASP A 507 -1.13 -24.47 29.04
C ASP A 507 -1.62 -25.13 27.73
N ARG A 508 -2.75 -24.67 27.19
CA ARG A 508 -3.34 -25.20 25.95
C ARG A 508 -2.92 -24.44 24.70
N GLY A 509 -2.27 -23.28 24.88
CA GLY A 509 -1.82 -22.46 23.77
C GLY A 509 -1.56 -21.01 24.14
N ARG A 510 -1.36 -20.17 23.14
CA ARG A 510 -1.05 -18.76 23.28
C ARG A 510 -2.35 -17.93 23.38
N LEU A 511 -2.46 -17.10 24.39
CA LEU A 511 -3.63 -16.24 24.60
C LEU A 511 -3.47 -14.86 23.96
N PHE A 512 -4.59 -14.26 23.52
CA PHE A 512 -4.65 -12.94 22.86
C PHE A 512 -5.29 -11.86 23.72
N ILE A 513 -5.90 -12.21 24.86
CA ILE A 513 -6.60 -11.27 25.73
C ILE A 513 -6.14 -11.35 27.17
N PRO A 514 -6.15 -10.24 27.94
CA PRO A 514 -5.93 -10.24 29.37
C PRO A 514 -7.19 -10.64 30.16
N ALA A 515 -7.07 -10.70 31.48
CA ALA A 515 -8.21 -10.83 32.39
C ALA A 515 -9.02 -9.52 32.46
N GLY A 516 -10.32 -9.63 32.69
CA GLY A 516 -11.23 -8.49 32.81
C GLY A 516 -11.85 -8.05 31.46
N VAL A 517 -11.63 -8.77 30.38
CA VAL A 517 -12.23 -8.48 29.08
C VAL A 517 -13.57 -9.17 28.92
N GLU A 518 -14.58 -8.45 28.44
CA GLU A 518 -15.87 -9.04 28.06
C GLU A 518 -15.70 -9.95 26.84
N VAL A 519 -16.30 -11.12 26.89
CA VAL A 519 -16.25 -12.13 25.84
C VAL A 519 -17.62 -12.76 25.60
N TYR A 520 -17.82 -13.35 24.44
CA TYR A 520 -19.05 -14.06 24.09
C TYR A 520 -18.78 -15.47 23.57
N GLU A 521 -19.79 -16.36 23.61
CA GLU A 521 -19.70 -17.70 23.05
C GLU A 521 -19.24 -17.65 21.59
N GLY A 522 -18.23 -18.44 21.25
CA GLY A 522 -17.69 -18.49 19.88
C GLY A 522 -16.62 -17.45 19.56
N MET A 523 -16.30 -16.53 20.47
CA MET A 523 -15.15 -15.63 20.35
C MET A 523 -13.85 -16.43 20.45
N ILE A 524 -12.84 -16.07 19.64
CA ILE A 524 -11.51 -16.68 19.64
C ILE A 524 -10.60 -15.81 20.51
N VAL A 525 -9.97 -16.43 21.50
CA VAL A 525 -9.16 -15.74 22.50
C VAL A 525 -7.73 -16.27 22.57
N GLY A 526 -7.37 -17.17 21.67
CA GLY A 526 -6.01 -17.70 21.61
C GLY A 526 -5.83 -18.70 20.46
N GLU A 527 -4.56 -19.04 20.21
CA GLU A 527 -4.15 -20.10 19.34
C GLU A 527 -3.88 -21.37 20.13
N CYS A 528 -4.46 -22.49 19.71
CA CYS A 528 -4.25 -23.77 20.36
C CYS A 528 -2.87 -24.36 20.01
N ALA A 529 -2.23 -25.05 20.94
CA ALA A 529 -1.00 -25.82 20.67
C ALA A 529 -1.24 -27.06 19.79
N LYS A 530 -2.51 -27.50 19.65
CA LYS A 530 -2.94 -28.63 18.80
C LYS A 530 -3.62 -28.16 17.54
N ASN A 531 -3.74 -29.04 16.55
CA ASN A 531 -4.36 -28.74 15.26
C ASN A 531 -5.89 -28.62 15.32
N GLU A 532 -6.52 -28.95 16.44
CA GLU A 532 -7.95 -28.87 16.64
C GLU A 532 -8.36 -27.70 17.50
N ASP A 533 -9.55 -27.15 17.24
CA ASP A 533 -10.14 -26.10 18.06
C ASP A 533 -10.51 -26.64 19.43
N ILE A 534 -10.20 -25.87 20.46
CA ILE A 534 -10.56 -26.20 21.84
C ILE A 534 -11.52 -25.15 22.38
N VAL A 535 -12.64 -25.62 22.92
CA VAL A 535 -13.61 -24.75 23.61
C VAL A 535 -13.30 -24.70 25.09
N CYS A 536 -13.00 -23.51 25.61
CA CYS A 536 -12.60 -23.28 27.00
C CYS A 536 -13.54 -22.31 27.72
N ASN A 537 -13.81 -22.56 28.99
CA ASN A 537 -14.50 -21.62 29.86
C ASN A 537 -13.49 -20.71 30.56
N ILE A 538 -13.28 -19.53 29.99
CA ILE A 538 -12.37 -18.51 30.54
C ILE A 538 -13.05 -17.55 31.52
N CYS A 539 -14.38 -17.64 31.64
CA CYS A 539 -15.18 -16.83 32.57
C CYS A 539 -15.26 -17.46 33.98
N LYS A 540 -14.73 -18.69 34.14
CA LYS A 540 -14.82 -19.44 35.37
C LYS A 540 -14.02 -18.76 36.49
N SER A 541 -14.68 -18.44 37.61
CA SER A 541 -14.05 -17.95 38.83
C SER A 541 -13.60 -19.10 39.72
N LYS A 542 -12.58 -18.86 40.55
CA LYS A 542 -12.19 -19.79 41.62
C LYS A 542 -13.30 -19.88 42.64
N HIS A 543 -13.89 -21.06 42.85
CA HIS A 543 -14.80 -21.26 43.97
C HIS A 543 -14.02 -21.18 45.29
N LEU A 544 -14.40 -20.26 46.17
CA LEU A 544 -13.89 -20.20 47.52
C LEU A 544 -14.45 -21.40 48.27
N THR A 545 -13.63 -22.42 48.52
CA THR A 545 -13.96 -23.51 49.42
C THR A 545 -13.56 -23.12 50.83
N ASN A 546 -14.56 -23.10 51.76
CA ASN A 546 -14.35 -22.88 53.17
C ASN A 546 -13.57 -24.04 53.78
N THR A 547 -12.25 -24.11 53.72
CA THR A 547 -11.44 -24.89 54.67
C THR A 547 -9.93 -24.68 54.44
N ARG A 548 -9.25 -24.20 55.48
CA ARG A 548 -7.87 -24.48 55.94
C ARG A 548 -6.68 -24.42 54.96
N ALA A 549 -6.77 -23.79 53.83
CA ALA A 549 -5.58 -23.53 52.97
C ALA A 549 -5.44 -22.03 52.66
N SER A 550 -5.55 -21.19 53.70
CA SER A 550 -5.34 -19.73 53.58
C SER A 550 -3.86 -19.34 53.41
N GLY A 551 -2.96 -20.34 53.29
CA GLY A 551 -1.52 -20.12 53.11
C GLY A 551 -1.00 -20.31 51.71
N SER A 552 -1.83 -20.67 50.71
CA SER A 552 -1.39 -20.91 49.31
C SER A 552 -2.18 -20.11 48.28
N ASP A 553 -2.48 -18.86 48.56
CA ASP A 553 -2.83 -17.91 47.50
C ASP A 553 -1.55 -17.44 46.83
N ASP A 554 -0.83 -18.38 46.20
CA ASP A 554 0.19 -18.02 45.25
C ASP A 554 -0.48 -17.20 44.16
N ALA A 555 0.06 -16.00 43.92
CA ALA A 555 -0.40 -15.14 42.84
C ALA A 555 -0.37 -15.93 41.54
N LEU A 556 -1.52 -16.09 40.86
CA LEU A 556 -1.63 -16.79 39.59
C LEU A 556 -0.72 -16.10 38.59
N ARG A 557 0.37 -16.73 38.21
CA ARG A 557 1.27 -16.21 37.18
C ARG A 557 0.67 -16.49 35.79
N LEU A 558 0.15 -15.43 35.18
CA LEU A 558 -0.28 -15.48 33.79
C LEU A 558 0.93 -15.22 32.87
N VAL A 559 1.06 -16.01 31.82
CA VAL A 559 1.96 -15.71 30.72
C VAL A 559 1.45 -14.47 30.01
N PRO A 560 2.30 -13.51 29.61
CA PRO A 560 1.87 -12.34 28.85
C PRO A 560 1.06 -12.76 27.62
N TYR A 561 -0.08 -12.12 27.42
CA TYR A 561 -0.90 -12.32 26.24
C TYR A 561 -0.26 -11.61 25.03
N THR A 562 -0.56 -12.08 23.83
CA THR A 562 -0.11 -11.47 22.59
C THR A 562 -1.20 -10.56 22.04
N GLU A 563 -0.95 -9.27 22.01
CA GLU A 563 -1.81 -8.33 21.30
C GLU A 563 -1.55 -8.44 19.80
N MET A 564 -2.59 -8.66 19.01
CA MET A 564 -2.49 -8.84 17.57
C MET A 564 -2.85 -7.55 16.83
N SER A 565 -2.01 -7.16 15.87
CA SER A 565 -2.34 -6.08 14.92
C SER A 565 -3.47 -6.50 13.98
N LEU A 566 -4.04 -5.54 13.23
CA LEU A 566 -5.06 -5.82 12.22
C LEU A 566 -4.56 -6.85 11.19
N GLU A 567 -3.35 -6.68 10.68
CA GLU A 567 -2.73 -7.56 9.71
C GLU A 567 -2.57 -8.97 10.28
N GLN A 568 -2.05 -9.09 11.50
CA GLN A 568 -1.92 -10.37 12.19
C GLN A 568 -3.28 -11.06 12.42
N CYS A 569 -4.33 -10.29 12.70
CA CYS A 569 -5.68 -10.83 12.81
C CYS A 569 -6.20 -11.35 11.46
N MET A 570 -5.96 -10.62 10.37
CA MET A 570 -6.37 -11.01 9.02
C MET A 570 -5.64 -12.28 8.54
N GLU A 571 -4.36 -12.39 8.84
CA GLU A 571 -3.53 -13.56 8.54
C GLU A 571 -3.95 -14.79 9.37
N PHE A 572 -4.39 -14.56 10.61
CA PHE A 572 -4.72 -15.63 11.56
C PHE A 572 -6.01 -16.35 11.21
N ILE A 573 -7.05 -15.67 10.73
CA ILE A 573 -8.39 -16.24 10.54
C ILE A 573 -8.43 -17.34 9.46
N LYS A 574 -9.19 -18.41 9.74
CA LYS A 574 -9.52 -19.49 8.80
C LYS A 574 -10.83 -19.20 8.06
N ASP A 575 -11.19 -20.05 7.10
CA ASP A 575 -12.42 -19.90 6.31
C ASP A 575 -13.72 -19.94 7.14
N ASP A 576 -13.70 -20.61 8.29
CA ASP A 576 -14.82 -20.68 9.25
C ASP A 576 -14.75 -19.61 10.35
N GLU A 577 -13.81 -18.69 10.24
CA GLU A 577 -13.55 -17.61 11.19
C GLU A 577 -13.79 -16.23 10.57
N LEU A 578 -14.05 -15.25 11.38
CA LEU A 578 -14.28 -13.86 11.00
C LEU A 578 -13.52 -12.93 11.94
N LEU A 579 -13.13 -11.77 11.42
CA LEU A 579 -12.59 -10.68 12.21
C LEU A 579 -13.67 -9.59 12.37
N GLU A 580 -14.07 -9.33 13.58
CA GLU A 580 -14.93 -8.21 13.96
C GLU A 580 -14.06 -6.96 14.13
N VAL A 581 -14.36 -5.92 13.38
CA VAL A 581 -13.65 -4.65 13.35
C VAL A 581 -14.54 -3.56 13.90
N THR A 582 -14.10 -2.91 14.96
CA THR A 582 -14.80 -1.77 15.57
C THR A 582 -13.82 -0.62 15.81
N PRO A 583 -14.28 0.60 16.05
CA PRO A 583 -13.40 1.72 16.35
C PRO A 583 -12.42 1.48 17.51
N LYS A 584 -12.81 0.66 18.48
CA LYS A 584 -12.02 0.43 19.71
C LYS A 584 -11.37 -0.95 19.79
N SER A 585 -11.92 -1.95 19.08
CA SER A 585 -11.54 -3.35 19.30
C SER A 585 -11.42 -4.13 17.99
N LEU A 586 -10.50 -5.09 17.97
CA LEU A 586 -10.41 -6.15 16.98
C LEU A 586 -10.71 -7.47 17.69
N ARG A 587 -11.74 -8.20 17.24
CA ARG A 587 -12.16 -9.45 17.88
C ARG A 587 -12.25 -10.56 16.85
N LEU A 588 -11.57 -11.66 17.14
CA LEU A 588 -11.63 -12.86 16.33
C LEU A 588 -12.83 -13.72 16.79
N ARG A 589 -13.55 -14.30 15.85
CA ARG A 589 -14.70 -15.14 16.19
C ARG A 589 -14.89 -16.28 15.18
N LYS A 590 -15.59 -17.31 15.61
CA LYS A 590 -16.12 -18.32 14.70
C LYS A 590 -17.33 -17.74 13.94
N ARG A 591 -17.48 -18.10 12.67
CA ARG A 591 -18.64 -17.72 11.85
C ARG A 591 -19.94 -18.24 12.48
N ILE A 592 -19.94 -19.47 12.99
CA ILE A 592 -21.01 -20.04 13.78
C ILE A 592 -20.64 -20.02 15.25
N LEU A 593 -21.27 -19.17 16.03
CA LEU A 593 -20.91 -18.96 17.44
C LEU A 593 -21.18 -20.18 18.30
N SER A 594 -22.36 -20.81 18.16
CA SER A 594 -22.77 -21.95 18.98
C SER A 594 -21.96 -23.21 18.70
N LYS A 595 -21.37 -23.78 19.73
CA LYS A 595 -20.65 -25.06 19.69
C LYS A 595 -21.50 -26.20 19.11
N GLU A 596 -22.76 -26.28 19.53
CA GLU A 596 -23.65 -27.35 19.05
C GLU A 596 -23.93 -27.27 17.56
N LYS A 597 -24.13 -26.03 17.05
CA LYS A 597 -24.35 -25.81 15.62
C LYS A 597 -23.11 -26.14 14.80
N ARG A 598 -21.90 -25.78 15.28
CA ARG A 598 -20.63 -26.16 14.62
C ARG A 598 -20.47 -27.67 14.50
N LEU A 599 -20.70 -28.40 15.60
CA LEU A 599 -20.64 -29.86 15.58
C LEU A 599 -21.65 -30.48 14.62
N LYS A 600 -22.92 -30.01 14.62
CA LYS A 600 -23.94 -30.49 13.65
C LYS A 600 -23.54 -30.26 12.20
N GLN A 601 -22.86 -29.15 11.90
CA GLN A 601 -22.41 -28.88 10.53
C GLN A 601 -21.25 -29.80 10.12
N GLN A 602 -20.30 -30.08 11.00
CA GLN A 602 -19.22 -31.04 10.74
C GLN A 602 -19.73 -32.47 10.48
N PHE A 603 -20.80 -32.87 11.14
CA PHE A 603 -21.45 -34.18 10.88
C PHE A 603 -22.30 -34.23 9.61
N ARG A 604 -22.77 -33.08 9.09
CA ARG A 604 -23.54 -33.00 7.83
C ARG A 604 -22.67 -32.89 6.58
N GLY A 605 -21.42 -32.47 6.74
CA GLY A 605 -20.43 -32.31 5.66
C GLY A 605 -19.55 -33.54 5.44
N LYS A 606 -19.69 -34.57 6.28
CA LYS A 606 -19.17 -35.94 6.06
C LYS A 606 -20.28 -36.84 5.52
#